data_29984907e21484a9332b1af5e57969a1
#
_entry.id   29984907e21484a9332b1af5e57969a1
#
_cell.length_a   1.000
_cell.length_b   1.000
_cell.length_c   1.000
_cell.angle_alpha   90.00
_cell.angle_beta   90.00
_cell.angle_gamma   90.00
#
_symmetry.space_group_name_H-M   'P 1'
#
loop_
_entity.id
_entity.type
_entity.pdbx_description
1 polymer ?
#
loop_
_entity_poly.entity_id
_entity_poly.type
_entity_poly.pdbx_seq_one_letter_code
_entity_poly.pdbx_strand_id
1 'polypeptide(L)'
;MEETQGSRTYQILNEIFNAITHGAGTGLAIAALVLLVIKGAASGSALEVVAFTIYGASLVILFLCSTLAHSLHFTKAVKVFRVFDHNGIFFLIAGTYTPYCLVALNNWLGWIVLAVIWICSILGIVLTSIYLPKWGKTPKLSTVLYVVLGWMILIVIYPLWNALDPVGFWLLVAGGVVYSVGALIYHFKFPFAHVVWHLFVLLAAILMFFSVYLYVG
;
A
#
# COMPACT_ATOMS: atom_id res chain seq x y z
N MET A 1 30.00 -6.33 10.32
CA MET A 1 28.70 -5.79 9.84
C MET A 1 27.55 -6.08 10.80
N GLU A 2 27.48 -7.22 11.47
CA GLU A 2 26.44 -7.51 12.49
C GLU A 2 26.51 -6.59 13.72
N GLU A 3 27.72 -6.24 14.22
CA GLU A 3 27.90 -5.35 15.37
C GLU A 3 27.38 -3.92 15.12
N THR A 4 27.52 -3.41 13.86
CA THR A 4 27.00 -2.08 13.53
C THR A 4 25.47 -2.03 13.45
N GLN A 5 24.80 -3.09 13.03
CA GLN A 5 23.33 -3.16 13.02
C GLN A 5 22.71 -3.20 14.42
N GLY A 6 23.46 -3.65 15.44
CA GLY A 6 23.02 -3.67 16.84
C GLY A 6 23.23 -2.35 17.58
N SER A 7 24.03 -1.41 17.04
CA SER A 7 24.34 -0.16 17.76
C SER A 7 23.09 0.72 17.91
N ARG A 8 23.00 1.43 19.07
CA ARG A 8 21.89 2.38 19.34
C ARG A 8 21.82 3.48 18.29
N THR A 9 22.97 3.97 17.83
CA THR A 9 23.07 5.00 16.78
C THR A 9 22.47 4.49 15.47
N TYR A 10 22.80 3.25 15.06
CA TYR A 10 22.22 2.65 13.87
C TYR A 10 20.69 2.52 13.97
N GLN A 11 20.18 2.06 15.11
CA GLN A 11 18.72 1.94 15.32
C GLN A 11 18.04 3.30 15.21
N ILE A 12 18.57 4.34 15.83
CA ILE A 12 18.02 5.70 15.75
C ILE A 12 18.03 6.20 14.30
N LEU A 13 19.14 6.08 13.58
CA LEU A 13 19.22 6.52 12.18
C LEU A 13 18.26 5.75 11.27
N ASN A 14 18.15 4.44 11.46
CA ASN A 14 17.23 3.60 10.70
C ASN A 14 15.77 4.04 10.89
N GLU A 15 15.36 4.29 12.13
CA GLU A 15 13.99 4.77 12.42
C GLU A 15 13.74 6.18 11.89
N ILE A 16 14.75 7.08 11.96
CA ILE A 16 14.65 8.42 11.37
C ILE A 16 14.46 8.33 9.85
N PHE A 17 15.26 7.54 9.14
CA PHE A 17 15.11 7.39 7.68
C PHE A 17 13.79 6.75 7.29
N ASN A 18 13.32 5.75 8.04
CA ASN A 18 12.01 5.15 7.84
C ASN A 18 10.89 6.20 8.02
N ALA A 19 10.95 7.00 9.10
CA ALA A 19 9.98 8.06 9.35
C ALA A 19 10.02 9.15 8.28
N ILE A 20 11.20 9.57 7.80
CA ILE A 20 11.34 10.59 6.75
C ILE A 20 10.78 10.10 5.41
N THR A 21 11.13 8.87 4.99
CA THR A 21 10.69 8.33 3.70
C THR A 21 9.16 8.21 3.62
N HIS A 22 8.52 7.63 4.65
CA HIS A 22 7.08 7.52 4.69
C HIS A 22 6.38 8.83 5.12
N GLY A 23 7.07 9.72 5.84
CA GLY A 23 6.59 11.08 6.10
C GLY A 23 6.44 11.89 4.81
N ALA A 24 7.44 11.83 3.93
CA ALA A 24 7.33 12.40 2.58
C ALA A 24 6.20 11.73 1.78
N GLY A 25 6.07 10.40 1.89
CA GLY A 25 4.97 9.63 1.32
C GLY A 25 3.60 10.11 1.83
N THR A 26 3.48 10.45 3.12
CA THR A 26 2.24 11.00 3.69
C THR A 26 1.85 12.32 3.04
N GLY A 27 2.80 13.24 2.88
CA GLY A 27 2.55 14.51 2.19
C GLY A 27 2.08 14.32 0.74
N LEU A 28 2.75 13.43 -0.01
CA LEU A 28 2.36 13.07 -1.38
C LEU A 28 0.99 12.38 -1.42
N ALA A 29 0.69 11.50 -0.48
CA ALA A 29 -0.60 10.81 -0.39
C ALA A 29 -1.77 11.76 -0.10
N ILE A 30 -1.57 12.78 0.74
CA ILE A 30 -2.57 13.83 0.97
C ILE A 30 -2.83 14.61 -0.32
N ALA A 31 -1.78 15.02 -1.03
CA ALA A 31 -1.94 15.69 -2.32
C ALA A 31 -2.65 14.79 -3.34
N ALA A 32 -2.28 13.49 -3.41
CA ALA A 32 -2.93 12.51 -4.26
C ALA A 32 -4.43 12.36 -3.94
N LEU A 33 -4.79 12.26 -2.65
CA LEU A 33 -6.20 12.18 -2.23
C LEU A 33 -6.99 13.41 -2.70
N VAL A 34 -6.45 14.61 -2.50
CA VAL A 34 -7.12 15.85 -2.94
C VAL A 34 -7.32 15.85 -4.46
N LEU A 35 -6.29 15.51 -5.24
CA LEU A 35 -6.38 15.45 -6.70
C LEU A 35 -7.39 14.39 -7.17
N LEU A 36 -7.41 13.22 -6.55
CA LEU A 36 -8.36 12.14 -6.85
C LEU A 36 -9.81 12.54 -6.55
N VAL A 37 -10.04 13.20 -5.42
CA VAL A 37 -11.38 13.70 -5.06
C VAL A 37 -11.86 14.78 -6.04
N ILE A 38 -10.98 15.70 -6.42
CA ILE A 38 -11.28 16.74 -7.42
C ILE A 38 -11.62 16.09 -8.78
N LYS A 39 -10.81 15.10 -9.22
CA LYS A 39 -11.08 14.36 -10.46
C LYS A 39 -12.45 13.67 -10.41
N GLY A 40 -12.75 12.92 -9.34
CA GLY A 40 -14.03 12.25 -9.18
C GLY A 40 -15.22 13.23 -9.13
N ALA A 41 -15.06 14.36 -8.44
CA ALA A 41 -16.10 15.40 -8.40
C ALA A 41 -16.33 16.03 -9.77
N ALA A 42 -15.28 16.26 -10.55
CA ALA A 42 -15.37 16.82 -11.90
C ALA A 42 -16.06 15.89 -12.90
N SER A 43 -15.99 14.57 -12.72
CA SER A 43 -16.69 13.60 -13.59
C SER A 43 -18.21 13.57 -13.39
N GLY A 44 -18.71 14.10 -12.28
CA GLY A 44 -20.13 14.01 -11.89
C GLY A 44 -20.59 12.62 -11.45
N SER A 45 -19.68 11.63 -11.38
CA SER A 45 -19.98 10.26 -11.00
C SER A 45 -19.74 10.04 -9.50
N ALA A 46 -20.82 9.76 -8.75
CA ALA A 46 -20.70 9.40 -7.32
C ALA A 46 -19.81 8.16 -7.12
N LEU A 47 -19.83 7.21 -8.06
CA LEU A 47 -19.03 6.01 -8.00
C LEU A 47 -17.54 6.31 -8.09
N GLU A 48 -17.15 7.23 -8.98
CA GLU A 48 -15.76 7.68 -9.11
C GLU A 48 -15.31 8.44 -7.87
N VAL A 49 -16.12 9.35 -7.32
CA VAL A 49 -15.81 10.06 -6.07
C VAL A 49 -15.51 9.04 -4.96
N VAL A 50 -16.38 8.04 -4.79
CA VAL A 50 -16.20 7.01 -3.76
C VAL A 50 -14.94 6.19 -4.01
N ALA A 51 -14.76 5.70 -5.23
CA ALA A 51 -13.62 4.83 -5.58
C ALA A 51 -12.28 5.56 -5.40
N PHE A 52 -12.17 6.78 -5.88
CA PHE A 52 -10.96 7.60 -5.78
C PHE A 52 -10.69 8.05 -4.34
N THR A 53 -11.75 8.36 -3.56
CA THR A 53 -11.60 8.69 -2.14
C THR A 53 -11.09 7.52 -1.34
N ILE A 54 -11.62 6.30 -1.54
CA ILE A 54 -11.17 5.09 -0.85
C ILE A 54 -9.70 4.82 -1.16
N TYR A 55 -9.30 4.90 -2.43
CA TYR A 55 -7.90 4.71 -2.82
C TYR A 55 -6.98 5.77 -2.21
N GLY A 56 -7.29 7.04 -2.37
CA GLY A 56 -6.49 8.13 -1.82
C GLY A 56 -6.40 8.09 -0.29
N ALA A 57 -7.50 7.78 0.40
CA ALA A 57 -7.51 7.62 1.86
C ALA A 57 -6.64 6.43 2.30
N SER A 58 -6.63 5.33 1.54
CA SER A 58 -5.79 4.17 1.85
C SER A 58 -4.30 4.47 1.75
N LEU A 59 -3.88 5.29 0.78
CA LEU A 59 -2.51 5.81 0.68
C LEU A 59 -2.13 6.64 1.91
N VAL A 60 -2.99 7.58 2.30
CA VAL A 60 -2.74 8.43 3.49
C VAL A 60 -2.64 7.58 4.75
N ILE A 61 -3.55 6.63 4.96
CA ILE A 61 -3.54 5.76 6.13
C ILE A 61 -2.26 4.93 6.20
N LEU A 62 -1.83 4.30 5.10
CA LEU A 62 -0.60 3.52 5.08
C LEU A 62 0.60 4.38 5.46
N PHE A 63 0.85 5.46 4.72
CA PHE A 63 2.05 6.27 4.93
C PHE A 63 2.06 6.97 6.28
N LEU A 64 0.92 7.49 6.75
CA LEU A 64 0.81 8.14 8.06
C LEU A 64 1.03 7.14 9.21
N CYS A 65 0.39 5.97 9.17
CA CYS A 65 0.55 4.96 10.23
C CYS A 65 1.99 4.45 10.30
N SER A 66 2.63 4.25 9.15
CA SER A 66 4.03 3.87 9.09
C SER A 66 4.95 4.98 9.63
N THR A 67 4.74 6.23 9.22
CA THR A 67 5.47 7.38 9.76
C THR A 67 5.38 7.45 11.27
N LEU A 68 4.16 7.27 11.83
CA LEU A 68 3.95 7.30 13.28
C LEU A 68 4.57 6.10 13.98
N ALA A 69 4.52 4.90 13.39
CA ALA A 69 5.15 3.71 13.96
C ALA A 69 6.67 3.89 14.13
N HIS A 70 7.33 4.47 13.12
CA HIS A 70 8.77 4.73 13.13
C HIS A 70 9.14 5.95 13.99
N SER A 71 8.39 7.05 13.93
CA SER A 71 8.62 8.25 14.76
C SER A 71 8.45 7.97 16.26
N LEU A 72 7.53 7.08 16.60
CA LEU A 72 7.21 6.70 17.99
C LEU A 72 7.89 5.39 18.43
N HIS A 73 8.87 4.90 17.68
CA HIS A 73 9.52 3.60 17.86
C HIS A 73 10.01 3.39 19.31
N PHE A 74 10.59 4.41 19.93
CA PHE A 74 11.16 4.34 21.29
C PHE A 74 10.14 4.66 22.39
N THR A 75 8.84 4.72 22.07
CA THR A 75 7.75 5.00 23.02
C THR A 75 6.85 3.78 23.21
N LYS A 76 5.96 3.82 24.21
CA LYS A 76 4.95 2.77 24.41
C LYS A 76 3.92 2.72 23.26
N ALA A 77 3.73 3.82 22.54
CA ALA A 77 2.78 3.93 21.43
C ALA A 77 3.17 3.08 20.22
N VAL A 78 4.44 2.72 20.06
CA VAL A 78 4.92 1.87 18.96
C VAL A 78 4.13 0.56 18.84
N LYS A 79 3.67 -0.02 19.96
CA LYS A 79 2.91 -1.28 19.95
C LYS A 79 1.60 -1.14 19.16
N VAL A 80 0.95 0.01 19.27
CA VAL A 80 -0.31 0.31 18.59
C VAL A 80 -0.03 0.68 17.12
N PHE A 81 0.87 1.64 16.89
CA PHE A 81 1.13 2.11 15.53
C PHE A 81 1.78 1.07 14.62
N ARG A 82 2.56 0.12 15.17
CA ARG A 82 3.06 -1.03 14.40
C ARG A 82 1.92 -1.92 13.87
N VAL A 83 0.85 -2.10 14.65
CA VAL A 83 -0.32 -2.85 14.18
C VAL A 83 -1.01 -2.10 13.03
N PHE A 84 -1.19 -0.79 13.17
CA PHE A 84 -1.78 0.03 12.11
C PHE A 84 -0.91 0.10 10.85
N ASP A 85 0.40 0.20 10.99
CA ASP A 85 1.37 0.17 9.88
C ASP A 85 1.21 -1.12 9.04
N HIS A 86 1.21 -2.27 9.69
CA HIS A 86 1.02 -3.55 8.99
C HIS A 86 -0.40 -3.71 8.40
N ASN A 87 -1.42 -3.25 9.10
CA ASN A 87 -2.81 -3.27 8.61
C ASN A 87 -3.02 -2.33 7.43
N GLY A 88 -2.27 -1.23 7.38
CA GLY A 88 -2.27 -0.27 6.27
C GLY A 88 -1.98 -0.91 4.93
N ILE A 89 -1.15 -1.97 4.90
CA ILE A 89 -0.82 -2.71 3.67
C ILE A 89 -2.07 -3.39 3.09
N PHE A 90 -2.84 -4.12 3.90
CA PHE A 90 -4.09 -4.75 3.45
C PHE A 90 -5.10 -3.70 2.98
N PHE A 91 -5.19 -2.59 3.73
CA PHE A 91 -6.10 -1.51 3.38
C PHE A 91 -5.71 -0.84 2.06
N LEU A 92 -4.41 -0.63 1.81
CA LEU A 92 -3.93 -0.09 0.54
C LEU A 92 -4.16 -1.06 -0.62
N ILE A 93 -3.94 -2.37 -0.43
CA ILE A 93 -4.25 -3.35 -1.47
C ILE A 93 -5.71 -3.23 -1.88
N ALA A 94 -6.66 -3.32 -0.93
CA ALA A 94 -8.08 -3.22 -1.23
C ALA A 94 -8.46 -1.84 -1.83
N GLY A 95 -7.89 -0.77 -1.29
CA GLY A 95 -8.06 0.58 -1.80
C GLY A 95 -7.61 0.74 -3.25
N THR A 96 -6.47 0.14 -3.61
CA THR A 96 -5.93 0.19 -4.98
C THR A 96 -6.81 -0.55 -5.98
N TYR A 97 -7.39 -1.70 -5.60
CA TYR A 97 -8.34 -2.42 -6.47
C TYR A 97 -9.63 -1.64 -6.72
N THR A 98 -10.03 -0.79 -5.80
CA THR A 98 -11.34 -0.11 -5.84
C THR A 98 -11.55 0.70 -7.13
N PRO A 99 -10.67 1.60 -7.58
CA PRO A 99 -10.88 2.34 -8.83
C PRO A 99 -10.79 1.44 -10.07
N TYR A 100 -9.92 0.45 -10.10
CA TYR A 100 -9.83 -0.45 -11.26
C TYR A 100 -11.09 -1.31 -11.41
N CYS A 101 -11.64 -1.82 -10.32
CA CYS A 101 -12.81 -2.69 -10.35
C CYS A 101 -14.11 -1.91 -10.56
N LEU A 102 -14.28 -0.76 -9.89
CA LEU A 102 -15.53 0.00 -9.93
C LEU A 102 -15.62 0.95 -11.12
N VAL A 103 -14.48 1.54 -11.54
CA VAL A 103 -14.48 2.57 -12.59
C VAL A 103 -14.00 1.99 -13.90
N ALA A 104 -12.79 1.41 -13.97
CA ALA A 104 -12.24 0.91 -15.22
C ALA A 104 -13.02 -0.31 -15.75
N LEU A 105 -13.29 -1.31 -14.93
CA LEU A 105 -14.04 -2.50 -15.33
C LEU A 105 -15.56 -2.27 -15.32
N ASN A 106 -16.06 -1.70 -14.25
CA ASN A 106 -17.49 -1.40 -14.01
C ASN A 106 -18.46 -2.50 -14.47
N ASN A 107 -18.15 -3.75 -14.16
CA ASN A 107 -18.94 -4.92 -14.53
C ASN A 107 -19.02 -5.92 -13.37
N TRP A 108 -19.87 -6.96 -13.51
CA TRP A 108 -20.09 -7.96 -12.46
C TRP A 108 -18.79 -8.66 -11.99
N LEU A 109 -17.83 -8.90 -12.90
CA LEU A 109 -16.55 -9.52 -12.57
C LEU A 109 -15.69 -8.59 -11.69
N GLY A 110 -15.63 -7.29 -12.02
CA GLY A 110 -14.98 -6.27 -11.20
C GLY A 110 -15.56 -6.22 -9.78
N TRP A 111 -16.88 -6.25 -9.65
CA TRP A 111 -17.54 -6.26 -8.34
C TRP A 111 -17.21 -7.50 -7.51
N ILE A 112 -17.20 -8.70 -8.12
CA ILE A 112 -16.85 -9.95 -7.43
C ILE A 112 -15.39 -9.90 -6.97
N VAL A 113 -14.45 -9.54 -7.85
CA VAL A 113 -13.03 -9.44 -7.49
C VAL A 113 -12.84 -8.45 -6.35
N LEU A 114 -13.47 -7.28 -6.42
CA LEU A 114 -13.39 -6.27 -5.37
C LEU A 114 -13.92 -6.80 -4.03
N ALA A 115 -15.07 -7.47 -4.04
CA ALA A 115 -15.64 -8.06 -2.83
C ALA A 115 -14.69 -9.10 -2.20
N VAL A 116 -14.10 -9.98 -3.00
CA VAL A 116 -13.13 -10.98 -2.53
C VAL A 116 -11.90 -10.28 -1.93
N ILE A 117 -11.34 -9.28 -2.61
CA ILE A 117 -10.16 -8.54 -2.13
C ILE A 117 -10.47 -7.83 -0.80
N TRP A 118 -11.61 -7.16 -0.66
CA TRP A 118 -11.99 -6.49 0.58
C TRP A 118 -12.21 -7.50 1.72
N ILE A 119 -12.91 -8.61 1.48
CA ILE A 119 -13.11 -9.66 2.48
C ILE A 119 -11.77 -10.23 2.95
N CYS A 120 -10.89 -10.62 2.03
CA CYS A 120 -9.59 -11.16 2.37
C CYS A 120 -8.70 -10.13 3.09
N SER A 121 -8.76 -8.85 2.69
CA SER A 121 -8.01 -7.78 3.36
C SER A 121 -8.53 -7.53 4.78
N ILE A 122 -9.84 -7.51 5.00
CA ILE A 122 -10.43 -7.37 6.33
C ILE A 122 -10.03 -8.55 7.23
N LEU A 123 -10.08 -9.78 6.71
CA LEU A 123 -9.61 -10.96 7.44
C LEU A 123 -8.12 -10.85 7.79
N GLY A 124 -7.29 -10.37 6.85
CA GLY A 124 -5.87 -10.12 7.09
C GLY A 124 -5.63 -9.07 8.18
N ILE A 125 -6.40 -7.97 8.17
CA ILE A 125 -6.37 -6.93 9.20
C ILE A 125 -6.73 -7.52 10.57
N VAL A 126 -7.82 -8.27 10.66
CA VAL A 126 -8.25 -8.91 11.93
C VAL A 126 -7.17 -9.86 12.45
N LEU A 127 -6.65 -10.74 11.61
CA LEU A 127 -5.61 -11.69 11.99
C LEU A 127 -4.33 -10.97 12.44
N THR A 128 -3.87 -9.97 11.71
CA THR A 128 -2.68 -9.18 12.08
C THR A 128 -2.90 -8.46 13.41
N SER A 129 -4.07 -7.87 13.62
CA SER A 129 -4.40 -7.16 14.87
C SER A 129 -4.43 -8.08 16.09
N ILE A 130 -4.78 -9.36 15.93
CA ILE A 130 -4.78 -10.34 16.99
C ILE A 130 -3.38 -10.92 17.25
N TYR A 131 -2.65 -11.26 16.19
CA TYR A 131 -1.42 -12.05 16.31
C TYR A 131 -0.16 -11.19 16.46
N LEU A 132 -0.07 -10.04 15.82
CA LEU A 132 1.12 -9.20 15.89
C LEU A 132 1.44 -8.72 17.32
N PRO A 133 0.47 -8.28 18.15
CA PRO A 133 0.74 -7.93 19.56
C PRO A 133 1.23 -9.11 20.39
N LYS A 134 0.78 -10.33 20.08
CA LYS A 134 1.15 -11.54 20.85
C LYS A 134 2.56 -12.04 20.52
N TRP A 135 2.96 -11.99 19.26
CA TRP A 135 4.22 -12.58 18.80
C TRP A 135 5.34 -11.56 18.57
N GLY A 136 5.03 -10.25 18.62
CA GLY A 136 6.00 -9.16 18.49
C GLY A 136 6.67 -9.05 17.12
N LYS A 137 6.30 -9.90 16.17
CA LYS A 137 6.82 -9.93 14.79
C LYS A 137 5.72 -10.33 13.81
N THR A 138 5.82 -9.81 12.60
CA THR A 138 4.89 -10.15 11.50
C THR A 138 5.11 -11.59 11.07
N PRO A 139 4.06 -12.42 11.03
CA PRO A 139 4.17 -13.76 10.47
C PRO A 139 4.63 -13.68 9.00
N LYS A 140 5.51 -14.60 8.58
CA LYS A 140 5.88 -14.72 7.14
C LYS A 140 4.66 -14.90 6.24
N LEU A 141 3.61 -15.52 6.77
CA LEU A 141 2.33 -15.70 6.08
C LEU A 141 1.71 -14.34 5.66
N SER A 142 1.82 -13.29 6.48
CA SER A 142 1.28 -11.96 6.13
C SER A 142 1.94 -11.40 4.87
N THR A 143 3.26 -11.52 4.73
CA THR A 143 3.97 -11.06 3.52
C THR A 143 3.55 -11.85 2.29
N VAL A 144 3.38 -13.18 2.43
CA VAL A 144 2.87 -14.01 1.33
C VAL A 144 1.45 -13.58 0.94
N LEU A 145 0.59 -13.33 1.92
CA LEU A 145 -0.78 -12.85 1.67
C LEU A 145 -0.80 -11.49 0.95
N TYR A 146 0.07 -10.54 1.32
CA TYR A 146 0.16 -9.27 0.61
C TYR A 146 0.50 -9.47 -0.87
N VAL A 147 1.48 -10.30 -1.18
CA VAL A 147 1.89 -10.59 -2.56
C VAL A 147 0.77 -11.32 -3.31
N VAL A 148 0.17 -12.35 -2.72
CA VAL A 148 -0.94 -13.10 -3.34
C VAL A 148 -2.11 -12.19 -3.63
N LEU A 149 -2.56 -11.40 -2.66
CA LEU A 149 -3.68 -10.45 -2.85
C LEU A 149 -3.34 -9.39 -3.91
N GLY A 150 -2.11 -8.86 -3.89
CA GLY A 150 -1.67 -7.89 -4.90
C GLY A 150 -1.73 -8.45 -6.32
N TRP A 151 -1.36 -9.72 -6.52
CA TRP A 151 -1.36 -10.37 -7.84
C TRP A 151 -2.69 -11.02 -8.23
N MET A 152 -3.73 -11.00 -7.39
CA MET A 152 -5.08 -11.41 -7.81
C MET A 152 -5.64 -10.57 -8.96
N ILE A 153 -5.04 -9.40 -9.27
CA ILE A 153 -5.36 -8.60 -10.45
C ILE A 153 -5.20 -9.39 -11.76
N LEU A 154 -4.38 -10.45 -11.77
CA LEU A 154 -4.21 -11.33 -12.92
C LEU A 154 -5.51 -12.03 -13.35
N ILE A 155 -6.47 -12.22 -12.43
CA ILE A 155 -7.80 -12.78 -12.74
C ILE A 155 -8.55 -11.89 -13.73
N VAL A 156 -8.34 -10.58 -13.65
CA VAL A 156 -8.99 -9.58 -14.49
C VAL A 156 -8.01 -8.87 -15.43
N ILE A 157 -6.83 -9.44 -15.66
CA ILE A 157 -5.77 -8.78 -16.43
C ILE A 157 -6.19 -8.51 -17.89
N TYR A 158 -6.88 -9.47 -18.52
CA TYR A 158 -7.34 -9.30 -19.89
C TYR A 158 -8.47 -8.26 -20.02
N PRO A 159 -9.54 -8.28 -19.21
CA PRO A 159 -10.49 -7.18 -19.15
C PRO A 159 -9.85 -5.81 -18.89
N LEU A 160 -8.90 -5.73 -17.97
CA LEU A 160 -8.19 -4.47 -17.67
C LEU A 160 -7.33 -3.98 -18.85
N TRP A 161 -6.66 -4.88 -19.55
CA TRP A 161 -5.92 -4.53 -20.76
C TRP A 161 -6.81 -3.84 -21.81
N ASN A 162 -8.05 -4.31 -21.95
CA ASN A 162 -9.00 -3.73 -22.90
C ASN A 162 -9.70 -2.45 -22.38
N ALA A 163 -9.69 -2.24 -21.07
CA ALA A 163 -10.37 -1.10 -20.44
C ALA A 163 -9.45 0.10 -20.19
N LEU A 164 -8.14 -0.12 -20.08
CA LEU A 164 -7.17 0.91 -19.79
C LEU A 164 -6.37 1.29 -21.05
N ASP A 165 -5.93 2.56 -21.08
CA ASP A 165 -4.88 2.96 -22.01
C ASP A 165 -3.61 2.11 -21.76
N PRO A 166 -2.85 1.73 -22.79
CA PRO A 166 -1.63 0.93 -22.62
C PRO A 166 -0.64 1.51 -21.62
N VAL A 167 -0.48 2.83 -21.53
CA VAL A 167 0.41 3.46 -20.55
C VAL A 167 -0.12 3.25 -19.12
N GLY A 168 -1.42 3.45 -18.91
CA GLY A 168 -2.07 3.21 -17.60
C GLY A 168 -1.94 1.75 -17.16
N PHE A 169 -2.12 0.81 -18.08
CA PHE A 169 -1.93 -0.61 -17.80
C PHE A 169 -0.48 -0.94 -17.41
N TRP A 170 0.50 -0.46 -18.15
CA TRP A 170 1.90 -0.72 -17.84
C TRP A 170 2.38 -0.04 -16.56
N LEU A 171 1.82 1.11 -16.19
CA LEU A 171 2.06 1.75 -14.89
C LEU A 171 1.53 0.87 -13.73
N LEU A 172 0.34 0.27 -13.88
CA LEU A 172 -0.21 -0.69 -12.92
C LEU A 172 0.71 -1.91 -12.76
N VAL A 173 1.12 -2.52 -13.88
CA VAL A 173 2.02 -3.70 -13.87
C VAL A 173 3.36 -3.35 -13.25
N ALA A 174 3.97 -2.22 -13.63
CA ALA A 174 5.24 -1.75 -13.08
C ALA A 174 5.13 -1.52 -11.57
N GLY A 175 4.03 -0.90 -11.09
CA GLY A 175 3.77 -0.75 -9.66
C GLY A 175 3.72 -2.09 -8.92
N GLY A 176 3.01 -3.09 -9.45
CA GLY A 176 2.95 -4.44 -8.89
C GLY A 176 4.33 -5.13 -8.83
N VAL A 177 5.13 -5.00 -9.89
CA VAL A 177 6.51 -5.53 -9.93
C VAL A 177 7.39 -4.82 -8.87
N VAL A 178 7.33 -3.49 -8.78
CA VAL A 178 8.10 -2.70 -7.81
C VAL A 178 7.73 -3.08 -6.37
N TYR A 179 6.45 -3.26 -6.05
CA TYR A 179 6.02 -3.78 -4.74
C TYR A 179 6.61 -5.18 -4.46
N SER A 180 6.58 -6.07 -5.45
CA SER A 180 7.08 -7.44 -5.29
C SER A 180 8.60 -7.48 -5.09
N VAL A 181 9.35 -6.69 -5.85
CA VAL A 181 10.81 -6.55 -5.67
C VAL A 181 11.12 -5.97 -4.29
N GLY A 182 10.39 -4.96 -3.85
CA GLY A 182 10.52 -4.40 -2.51
C GLY A 182 10.24 -5.46 -1.42
N ALA A 183 9.16 -6.24 -1.55
CA ALA A 183 8.85 -7.31 -0.61
C ALA A 183 9.96 -8.39 -0.55
N LEU A 184 10.60 -8.67 -1.68
CA LEU A 184 11.76 -9.56 -1.74
C LEU A 184 12.96 -8.93 -1.00
N ILE A 185 13.26 -7.65 -1.25
CA ILE A 185 14.35 -6.92 -0.60
C ILE A 185 14.16 -6.88 0.92
N TYR A 186 12.94 -6.73 1.41
CA TYR A 186 12.61 -6.77 2.84
C TYR A 186 13.06 -8.05 3.54
N HIS A 187 13.21 -9.17 2.81
CA HIS A 187 13.69 -10.44 3.36
C HIS A 187 15.22 -10.51 3.53
N PHE A 188 15.96 -9.64 2.86
CA PHE A 188 17.41 -9.62 2.95
C PHE A 188 17.86 -8.82 4.18
N LYS A 189 18.88 -9.35 4.89
CA LYS A 189 19.47 -8.73 6.08
C LYS A 189 20.70 -7.92 5.70
N PHE A 190 20.49 -6.67 5.27
CA PHE A 190 21.58 -5.70 5.07
C PHE A 190 21.25 -4.37 5.76
N PRO A 191 22.25 -3.50 6.01
CA PRO A 191 21.99 -2.20 6.65
C PRO A 191 20.96 -1.39 5.88
N PHE A 192 19.98 -0.81 6.59
CA PHE A 192 18.88 0.00 6.03
C PHE A 192 17.96 -0.74 5.04
N ALA A 193 17.91 -2.08 5.05
CA ALA A 193 17.00 -2.85 4.17
C ALA A 193 15.54 -2.39 4.30
N HIS A 194 15.10 -2.03 5.49
CA HIS A 194 13.74 -1.54 5.73
C HIS A 194 13.51 -0.15 5.10
N VAL A 195 14.50 0.73 5.14
CA VAL A 195 14.44 2.03 4.44
C VAL A 195 14.34 1.84 2.94
N VAL A 196 15.12 0.90 2.38
CA VAL A 196 15.04 0.56 0.95
C VAL A 196 13.66 0.01 0.59
N TRP A 197 13.09 -0.86 1.44
CA TRP A 197 11.71 -1.33 1.28
C TRP A 197 10.71 -0.17 1.22
N HIS A 198 10.81 0.83 2.12
CA HIS A 198 9.96 2.02 2.12
C HIS A 198 10.05 2.81 0.80
N LEU A 199 11.25 2.95 0.22
CA LEU A 199 11.43 3.61 -1.08
C LEU A 199 10.74 2.84 -2.21
N PHE A 200 10.78 1.50 -2.20
CA PHE A 200 10.05 0.69 -3.16
C PHE A 200 8.53 0.83 -3.00
N VAL A 201 8.03 0.85 -1.77
CA VAL A 201 6.61 1.09 -1.49
C VAL A 201 6.17 2.46 -2.02
N LEU A 202 6.96 3.50 -1.77
CA LEU A 202 6.67 4.85 -2.24
C LEU A 202 6.67 4.92 -3.78
N LEU A 203 7.69 4.36 -4.43
CA LEU A 203 7.79 4.34 -5.89
C LEU A 203 6.60 3.59 -6.52
N ALA A 204 6.25 2.43 -5.99
CA ALA A 204 5.11 1.66 -6.48
C ALA A 204 3.79 2.41 -6.30
N ALA A 205 3.59 3.09 -5.16
CA ALA A 205 2.42 3.92 -4.91
C ALA A 205 2.33 5.09 -5.91
N ILE A 206 3.45 5.74 -6.25
CA ILE A 206 3.51 6.80 -7.26
C ILE A 206 3.12 6.27 -8.65
N LEU A 207 3.65 5.12 -9.07
CA LEU A 207 3.31 4.50 -10.36
C LEU A 207 1.82 4.17 -10.44
N MET A 208 1.26 3.55 -9.40
CA MET A 208 -0.16 3.23 -9.33
C MET A 208 -1.05 4.47 -9.23
N PHE A 209 -0.61 5.51 -8.53
CA PHE A 209 -1.32 6.78 -8.50
C PHE A 209 -1.45 7.38 -9.90
N PHE A 210 -0.38 7.43 -10.67
CA PHE A 210 -0.44 7.96 -12.04
C PHE A 210 -1.26 7.07 -12.96
N SER A 211 -1.22 5.74 -12.80
CA SER A 211 -2.11 4.84 -13.52
C SER A 211 -3.59 5.18 -13.25
N VAL A 212 -3.97 5.34 -11.98
CA VAL A 212 -5.36 5.67 -11.61
C VAL A 212 -5.72 7.09 -12.01
N TYR A 213 -4.88 8.07 -11.67
CA TYR A 213 -5.20 9.49 -11.87
C TYR A 213 -5.32 9.89 -13.34
N LEU A 214 -4.48 9.34 -14.21
CA LEU A 214 -4.45 9.73 -15.62
C LEU A 214 -5.29 8.83 -16.53
N TYR A 215 -5.53 7.55 -16.16
CA TYR A 215 -6.05 6.55 -17.08
C TYR A 215 -7.26 5.76 -16.58
N VAL A 216 -7.77 6.03 -15.37
CA VAL A 216 -9.00 5.44 -14.84
C VAL A 216 -10.07 6.52 -14.74
N GLY A 217 -11.16 6.40 -15.49
CA GLY A 217 -12.27 7.38 -15.52
C GLY A 217 -12.13 8.48 -16.54
#